data_3b0633c9892dcfa638930c6614795e47
#
_entry.id   3b0633c9892dcfa638930c6614795e47
#
_cell.length_a   1.000
_cell.length_b   1.000
_cell.length_c   1.000
_cell.angle_alpha   90.00
_cell.angle_beta   90.00
_cell.angle_gamma   90.00
#
_symmetry.space_group_name_H-M   'P 1'
#
loop_
_entity.id
_entity.type
_entity.pdbx_description
1 polymer ?
#
loop_
_entity_poly.entity_id
_entity_poly.type
_entity_poly.pdbx_seq_one_letter_code
_entity_poly.pdbx_strand_id
1 'polypeptide(L)'
;MCAGLGAKKIGPLFGFMGLVSPQRGQILITEKVPPIINRPSVTIRQTNEGAIQIGDSQEQVGLNDNETQAEMSRIAQNAIKVMPKLAQLRLVRAWGSLRVMSPDGLPIYQQSTSMPGAFIVTCHSGITLAAIHSATLSHWLTGQKNVPDLSQFSENRFYG
;
A
#
# COMPACT_ATOMS: atom_id res chain seq x y z
N MET A 1 -9.49 10.98 10.32
CA MET A 1 -8.03 10.80 10.51
C MET A 1 -7.48 9.90 9.42
N CYS A 2 -6.51 10.37 8.62
CA CYS A 2 -5.82 9.63 7.56
C CYS A 2 -4.31 9.76 7.79
N ALA A 3 -3.83 9.25 8.92
CA ALA A 3 -2.47 9.52 9.41
C ALA A 3 -1.43 8.46 8.98
N GLY A 4 -1.79 7.50 8.12
CA GLY A 4 -0.90 6.41 7.72
C GLY A 4 -0.33 5.66 8.93
N LEU A 5 0.97 5.41 8.97
CA LEU A 5 1.63 4.75 10.12
C LEU A 5 1.53 5.55 11.42
N GLY A 6 1.31 6.88 11.34
CA GLY A 6 1.05 7.73 12.50
C GLY A 6 -0.24 7.40 13.23
N ALA A 7 -1.18 6.68 12.61
CA ALA A 7 -2.42 6.25 13.24
C ALA A 7 -2.17 5.42 14.51
N LYS A 8 -1.09 4.63 14.56
CA LYS A 8 -0.69 3.88 15.76
C LYS A 8 -0.46 4.76 16.98
N LYS A 9 0.10 5.97 16.78
CA LYS A 9 0.40 6.92 17.86
C LYS A 9 -0.78 7.85 18.16
N ILE A 10 -1.45 8.31 17.10
CA ILE A 10 -2.48 9.37 17.21
C ILE A 10 -3.87 8.76 17.45
N GLY A 11 -4.14 7.57 16.90
CA GLY A 11 -5.44 6.90 17.01
C GLY A 11 -6.02 6.84 18.43
N PRO A 12 -5.23 6.38 19.43
CA PRO A 12 -5.71 6.27 20.81
C PRO A 12 -6.22 7.59 21.41
N LEU A 13 -5.70 8.74 20.97
CA LEU A 13 -6.16 10.05 21.40
C LEU A 13 -7.60 10.36 20.97
N PHE A 14 -8.11 9.65 19.97
CA PHE A 14 -9.44 9.82 19.39
C PHE A 14 -10.33 8.57 19.58
N GLY A 15 -9.92 7.66 20.46
CA GLY A 15 -10.69 6.45 20.76
C GLY A 15 -10.58 5.35 19.68
N PHE A 16 -9.53 5.37 18.86
CA PHE A 16 -9.20 4.29 17.92
C PHE A 16 -8.02 3.46 18.42
N MET A 17 -7.94 2.21 18.01
CA MET A 17 -6.81 1.34 18.38
C MET A 17 -5.52 1.67 17.61
N GLY A 18 -5.66 2.24 16.41
CA GLY A 18 -4.54 2.55 15.56
C GLY A 18 -3.78 1.31 15.07
N LEU A 19 -4.52 0.27 14.70
CA LEU A 19 -4.00 -1.04 14.30
C LEU A 19 -3.32 -0.99 12.92
N VAL A 20 -2.15 -0.37 12.88
CA VAL A 20 -1.34 -0.32 11.68
C VAL A 20 0.10 -0.72 11.98
N SER A 21 0.74 -1.38 11.02
CA SER A 21 2.15 -1.76 11.06
C SER A 21 2.85 -1.42 9.74
N PRO A 22 4.13 -1.06 9.78
CA PRO A 22 4.91 -0.87 8.55
C PRO A 22 5.29 -2.20 7.93
N GLN A 23 5.21 -2.29 6.61
CA GLN A 23 5.77 -3.37 5.82
C GLN A 23 6.60 -2.77 4.69
N ARG A 24 7.91 -3.02 4.68
CA ARG A 24 8.77 -2.52 3.61
C ARG A 24 8.53 -3.27 2.31
N GLY A 25 8.50 -2.52 1.20
CA GLY A 25 8.56 -3.04 -0.15
C GLY A 25 9.67 -2.34 -0.92
N GLN A 26 10.51 -3.12 -1.61
CA GLN A 26 11.58 -2.60 -2.45
C GLN A 26 11.22 -2.77 -3.93
N ILE A 27 11.65 -1.82 -4.76
CA ILE A 27 11.38 -1.80 -6.20
C ILE A 27 12.65 -1.43 -6.96
N LEU A 28 12.77 -1.98 -8.16
CA LEU A 28 13.86 -1.69 -9.10
C LEU A 28 13.27 -1.03 -10.34
N ILE A 29 14.02 -0.09 -10.93
CA ILE A 29 13.69 0.56 -12.20
C ILE A 29 14.85 0.37 -13.17
N THR A 30 14.53 -0.08 -14.38
CA THR A 30 15.50 -0.21 -15.48
C THR A 30 15.64 1.08 -16.26
N GLU A 31 16.67 1.13 -17.10
CA GLU A 31 16.73 2.08 -18.22
C GLU A 31 15.49 1.99 -19.10
N LYS A 32 15.26 3.03 -19.90
CA LYS A 32 14.15 3.07 -20.85
C LYS A 32 14.47 2.23 -22.08
N VAL A 33 13.50 1.43 -22.50
CA VAL A 33 13.57 0.59 -23.71
C VAL A 33 12.28 0.73 -24.51
N PRO A 34 12.30 0.37 -25.82
CA PRO A 34 11.08 0.30 -26.62
C PRO A 34 10.02 -0.59 -25.94
N PRO A 35 8.73 -0.41 -26.24
CA PRO A 35 7.66 -1.23 -25.66
C PRO A 35 7.88 -2.72 -25.92
N ILE A 36 8.04 -3.50 -24.85
CA ILE A 36 8.18 -4.96 -24.87
C ILE A 36 7.18 -5.66 -23.95
N ILE A 37 6.47 -4.88 -23.11
CA ILE A 37 5.47 -5.39 -22.18
C ILE A 37 4.14 -4.69 -22.45
N ASN A 38 3.20 -5.41 -23.04
CA ASN A 38 1.89 -4.86 -23.40
C ASN A 38 0.89 -4.84 -22.24
N ARG A 39 1.09 -5.68 -21.23
CA ARG A 39 0.23 -5.77 -20.03
C ARG A 39 1.09 -5.98 -18.79
N PRO A 40 0.78 -5.29 -17.69
CA PRO A 40 1.51 -5.49 -16.44
C PRO A 40 1.22 -6.87 -15.87
N SER A 41 2.22 -7.45 -15.21
CA SER A 41 2.07 -8.55 -14.27
C SER A 41 2.06 -8.02 -12.84
N VAL A 42 1.93 -8.91 -11.87
CA VAL A 42 1.99 -8.54 -10.44
C VAL A 42 3.33 -7.89 -10.07
N THR A 43 4.42 -8.35 -10.70
CA THR A 43 5.79 -7.97 -10.32
C THR A 43 6.53 -7.16 -11.37
N ILE A 44 6.07 -7.12 -12.61
CA ILE A 44 6.77 -6.47 -13.72
C ILE A 44 5.78 -5.64 -14.53
N ARG A 45 6.08 -4.36 -14.73
CA ARG A 45 5.35 -3.50 -15.66
C ARG A 45 6.30 -2.56 -16.40
N GLN A 46 5.93 -2.18 -17.61
CA GLN A 46 6.61 -1.11 -18.33
C GLN A 46 5.78 0.17 -18.25
N THR A 47 6.46 1.29 -18.00
CA THR A 47 5.82 2.62 -17.99
C THR A 47 5.69 3.14 -19.41
N ASN A 48 4.84 4.15 -19.63
CA ASN A 48 4.68 4.80 -20.93
C ASN A 48 5.98 5.43 -21.43
N GLU A 49 6.87 5.85 -20.52
CA GLU A 49 8.18 6.41 -20.85
C GLU A 49 9.23 5.35 -21.21
N GLY A 50 8.89 4.07 -21.11
CA GLY A 50 9.71 2.93 -21.50
C GLY A 50 10.52 2.26 -20.38
N ALA A 51 10.56 2.82 -19.15
CA ALA A 51 11.23 2.17 -18.04
C ALA A 51 10.45 0.94 -17.54
N ILE A 52 11.16 -0.12 -17.13
CA ILE A 52 10.51 -1.29 -16.53
C ILE A 52 10.65 -1.21 -15.02
N GLN A 53 9.52 -1.24 -14.35
CA GLN A 53 9.44 -1.36 -12.90
C GLN A 53 9.36 -2.84 -12.55
N ILE A 54 10.23 -3.25 -11.61
CA ILE A 54 10.32 -4.62 -11.12
C ILE A 54 10.15 -4.57 -9.60
N GLY A 55 9.26 -5.34 -9.06
CA GLY A 55 8.97 -5.44 -7.63
C GLY A 55 8.43 -6.82 -7.31
N ASP A 56 8.11 -7.07 -6.11
CA ASP A 56 8.37 -6.27 -4.92
C ASP A 56 8.89 -7.18 -3.80
N SER A 57 9.21 -6.58 -2.67
CA SER A 57 9.43 -7.30 -1.42
C SER A 57 8.31 -7.05 -0.41
N GLN A 58 8.25 -7.89 0.63
CA GLN A 58 7.34 -7.77 1.77
C GLN A 58 8.13 -8.10 3.03
N GLU A 59 8.64 -7.06 3.69
CA GLU A 59 9.61 -7.20 4.76
C GLU A 59 9.11 -6.56 6.07
N GLN A 60 9.26 -7.27 7.18
CA GLN A 60 8.91 -6.79 8.52
C GLN A 60 10.19 -6.25 9.20
N VAL A 61 10.56 -5.02 8.88
CA VAL A 61 11.81 -4.38 9.31
C VAL A 61 11.59 -3.09 10.12
N GLY A 62 10.39 -2.96 10.69
CA GLY A 62 10.00 -1.75 11.42
C GLY A 62 9.93 -0.54 10.49
N LEU A 63 10.42 0.60 10.96
CA LEU A 63 10.38 1.86 10.20
C LEU A 63 11.59 2.06 9.27
N ASN A 64 12.38 1.01 9.02
CA ASN A 64 13.51 1.09 8.08
C ASN A 64 12.98 1.00 6.64
N ASP A 65 13.10 2.07 5.88
CA ASP A 65 12.69 2.18 4.47
C ASP A 65 13.84 2.11 3.47
N ASN A 66 15.09 1.86 3.95
CA ASN A 66 16.24 1.71 3.09
C ASN A 66 16.15 0.44 2.24
N GLU A 67 16.71 0.49 1.05
CA GLU A 67 16.94 -0.67 0.21
C GLU A 67 18.09 -1.53 0.71
N THR A 68 18.09 -2.82 0.35
CA THR A 68 19.16 -3.76 0.66
C THR A 68 19.60 -4.52 -0.58
N GLN A 69 20.91 -4.70 -0.73
CA GLN A 69 21.47 -5.38 -1.89
C GLN A 69 20.95 -6.82 -2.03
N ALA A 70 20.79 -7.53 -0.93
CA ALA A 70 20.30 -8.89 -0.94
C ALA A 70 18.89 -8.98 -1.54
N GLU A 71 17.98 -8.09 -1.12
CA GLU A 71 16.60 -8.08 -1.60
C GLU A 71 16.50 -7.57 -3.04
N MET A 72 17.25 -6.54 -3.41
CA MET A 72 17.33 -6.08 -4.79
C MET A 72 17.81 -7.20 -5.72
N SER A 73 18.83 -7.97 -5.31
CA SER A 73 19.33 -9.12 -6.07
C SER A 73 18.26 -10.20 -6.23
N ARG A 74 17.51 -10.50 -5.17
CA ARG A 74 16.42 -11.48 -5.19
C ARG A 74 15.31 -11.05 -6.16
N ILE A 75 14.89 -9.78 -6.09
CA ILE A 75 13.87 -9.21 -7.00
C ILE A 75 14.34 -9.31 -8.45
N ALA A 76 15.57 -8.89 -8.75
CA ALA A 76 16.13 -8.95 -10.08
C ALA A 76 16.21 -10.39 -10.62
N GLN A 77 16.71 -11.32 -9.82
CA GLN A 77 16.79 -12.75 -10.22
C GLN A 77 15.42 -13.35 -10.52
N ASN A 78 14.40 -13.05 -9.70
CA ASN A 78 13.05 -13.54 -9.94
C ASN A 78 12.45 -12.94 -11.22
N ALA A 79 12.68 -11.66 -11.49
CA ALA A 79 12.23 -11.02 -12.73
C ALA A 79 12.90 -11.64 -13.97
N ILE A 80 14.19 -11.93 -13.91
CA ILE A 80 14.94 -12.57 -15.00
C ILE A 80 14.40 -13.99 -15.28
N LYS A 81 14.00 -14.74 -14.27
CA LYS A 81 13.36 -16.06 -14.46
C LYS A 81 12.05 -15.96 -15.24
N VAL A 82 11.27 -14.89 -15.01
CA VAL A 82 9.99 -14.63 -15.72
C VAL A 82 10.22 -14.07 -17.11
N MET A 83 11.18 -13.15 -17.25
CA MET A 83 11.50 -12.47 -18.49
C MET A 83 13.04 -12.38 -18.67
N PRO A 84 13.68 -13.37 -19.30
CA PRO A 84 15.15 -13.41 -19.45
C PRO A 84 15.78 -12.18 -20.09
N LYS A 85 15.05 -11.49 -20.97
CA LYS A 85 15.49 -10.23 -21.61
C LYS A 85 15.89 -9.14 -20.61
N LEU A 86 15.32 -9.17 -19.38
CA LEU A 86 15.64 -8.18 -18.34
C LEU A 86 17.09 -8.27 -17.87
N ALA A 87 17.76 -9.41 -18.05
CA ALA A 87 19.18 -9.57 -17.70
C ALA A 87 20.12 -8.65 -18.50
N GLN A 88 19.66 -8.14 -19.64
CA GLN A 88 20.44 -7.24 -20.49
C GLN A 88 20.26 -5.77 -20.16
N LEU A 89 19.33 -5.44 -19.26
CA LEU A 89 18.98 -4.07 -18.96
C LEU A 89 19.74 -3.58 -17.71
N ARG A 90 20.12 -2.31 -17.76
CA ARG A 90 20.74 -1.65 -16.60
C ARG A 90 19.68 -1.20 -15.62
N LEU A 91 19.92 -1.44 -14.32
CA LEU A 91 19.16 -0.82 -13.26
C LEU A 91 19.64 0.61 -13.07
N VAL A 92 18.71 1.56 -13.10
CA VAL A 92 19.01 3.00 -12.96
C VAL A 92 18.56 3.55 -11.62
N ARG A 93 17.64 2.85 -10.93
CA ARG A 93 17.14 3.26 -9.62
C ARG A 93 16.60 2.06 -8.84
N ALA A 94 16.78 2.13 -7.52
CA ALA A 94 16.09 1.29 -6.55
C ALA A 94 15.63 2.16 -5.38
N TRP A 95 14.59 1.74 -4.68
CA TRP A 95 14.21 2.33 -3.38
C TRP A 95 13.34 1.36 -2.58
N GLY A 96 13.36 1.54 -1.26
CA GLY A 96 12.40 0.97 -0.34
C GLY A 96 11.30 1.97 0.02
N SER A 97 10.15 1.48 0.45
CA SER A 97 9.07 2.29 1.00
C SER A 97 8.22 1.47 1.96
N LEU A 98 7.57 2.14 2.92
CA LEU A 98 6.76 1.49 3.94
C LEU A 98 5.29 1.51 3.54
N ARG A 99 4.68 0.32 3.45
CA ARG A 99 3.23 0.18 3.36
C ARG A 99 2.60 0.32 4.74
N VAL A 100 1.39 0.85 4.77
CA VAL A 100 0.57 0.95 5.97
C VAL A 100 -0.34 -0.27 6.00
N MET A 101 0.04 -1.29 6.77
CA MET A 101 -0.70 -2.55 6.85
C MET A 101 -1.60 -2.60 8.06
N SER A 102 -2.88 -2.92 7.87
CA SER A 102 -3.76 -3.43 8.91
C SER A 102 -3.44 -4.90 9.19
N PRO A 103 -3.91 -5.50 10.31
CA PRO A 103 -3.59 -6.89 10.64
C PRO A 103 -4.00 -7.91 9.56
N ASP A 104 -5.11 -7.67 8.85
CA ASP A 104 -5.65 -8.52 7.79
C ASP A 104 -5.41 -7.98 6.37
N GLY A 105 -4.77 -6.82 6.23
CA GLY A 105 -4.53 -6.14 4.96
C GLY A 105 -5.75 -5.41 4.38
N LEU A 106 -6.94 -5.52 4.99
CA LEU A 106 -8.14 -4.82 4.56
C LEU A 106 -8.20 -3.40 5.13
N PRO A 107 -8.94 -2.49 4.49
CA PRO A 107 -9.14 -1.14 5.03
C PRO A 107 -9.76 -1.13 6.44
N ILE A 108 -9.50 -0.07 7.19
CA ILE A 108 -10.18 0.22 8.45
C ILE A 108 -10.97 1.52 8.26
N TYR A 109 -12.27 1.45 8.43
CA TYR A 109 -13.21 2.57 8.44
C TYR A 109 -14.01 2.53 9.73
N GLN A 110 -13.87 3.54 10.58
CA GLN A 110 -14.58 3.59 11.85
C GLN A 110 -14.86 5.03 12.28
N GLN A 111 -16.02 5.24 12.84
CA GLN A 111 -16.33 6.43 13.62
C GLN A 111 -16.01 6.13 15.09
N SER A 112 -15.41 7.09 15.79
CA SER A 112 -15.15 6.97 17.23
C SER A 112 -16.45 6.89 18.02
N THR A 113 -16.48 5.98 18.97
CA THR A 113 -17.59 5.87 19.94
C THR A 113 -17.46 6.86 21.10
N SER A 114 -16.24 7.29 21.41
CA SER A 114 -15.94 8.21 22.51
C SER A 114 -15.86 9.68 22.09
N MET A 115 -15.60 9.95 20.81
CA MET A 115 -15.47 11.32 20.26
C MET A 115 -16.36 11.49 19.03
N PRO A 116 -17.59 12.00 19.19
CA PRO A 116 -18.49 12.26 18.07
C PRO A 116 -17.84 13.16 17.02
N GLY A 117 -17.96 12.77 15.74
CA GLY A 117 -17.34 13.48 14.60
C GLY A 117 -15.89 13.12 14.32
N ALA A 118 -15.25 12.27 15.12
CA ALA A 118 -13.95 11.71 14.80
C ALA A 118 -14.10 10.41 13.97
N PHE A 119 -13.36 10.32 12.87
CA PHE A 119 -13.34 9.16 11.98
C PHE A 119 -11.90 8.73 11.69
N ILE A 120 -11.68 7.42 11.56
CA ILE A 120 -10.43 6.87 11.01
C ILE A 120 -10.70 6.24 9.65
N VAL A 121 -9.83 6.56 8.69
CA VAL A 121 -9.75 5.91 7.38
C VAL A 121 -8.29 5.54 7.16
N THR A 122 -8.00 4.26 7.12
CA THR A 122 -6.65 3.78 6.83
C THR A 122 -6.69 2.53 5.97
N CYS A 123 -5.78 2.44 5.00
CA CYS A 123 -5.62 1.29 4.13
C CYS A 123 -4.24 1.30 3.48
N HIS A 124 -3.80 0.13 3.06
CA HIS A 124 -2.59 -0.02 2.24
C HIS A 124 -2.85 0.36 0.76
N SER A 125 -4.07 0.17 0.27
CA SER A 125 -4.43 0.32 -1.15
C SER A 125 -5.10 1.67 -1.47
N GLY A 126 -4.64 2.77 -0.88
CA GLY A 126 -5.27 4.09 -0.99
C GLY A 126 -5.43 4.61 -2.43
N ILE A 127 -4.49 4.32 -3.33
CA ILE A 127 -4.58 4.70 -4.74
C ILE A 127 -5.66 3.88 -5.45
N THR A 128 -5.67 2.57 -5.29
CA THR A 128 -6.65 1.68 -5.91
C THR A 128 -8.07 1.98 -5.44
N LEU A 129 -8.23 2.34 -4.17
CA LEU A 129 -9.52 2.64 -3.54
C LEU A 129 -9.91 4.12 -3.64
N ALA A 130 -9.11 4.98 -4.28
CA ALA A 130 -9.35 6.43 -4.30
C ALA A 130 -10.75 6.80 -4.83
N ALA A 131 -11.22 6.14 -5.87
CA ALA A 131 -12.54 6.41 -6.44
C ALA A 131 -13.67 6.10 -5.45
N ILE A 132 -13.62 4.94 -4.77
CA ILE A 132 -14.64 4.57 -3.78
C ILE A 132 -14.53 5.46 -2.52
N HIS A 133 -13.33 5.87 -2.14
CA HIS A 133 -13.13 6.81 -1.04
C HIS A 133 -13.74 8.17 -1.34
N SER A 134 -13.57 8.71 -2.52
CA SER A 134 -14.15 10.00 -2.90
C SER A 134 -15.67 9.96 -3.04
N ALA A 135 -16.23 8.88 -3.59
CA ALA A 135 -17.66 8.75 -3.83
C ALA A 135 -18.43 8.26 -2.60
N THR A 136 -17.99 7.16 -1.99
CA THR A 136 -18.76 6.48 -0.94
C THR A 136 -18.39 6.94 0.46
N LEU A 137 -17.09 7.05 0.78
CA LEU A 137 -16.69 7.47 2.11
C LEU A 137 -17.04 8.93 2.40
N SER A 138 -17.03 9.80 1.39
CA SER A 138 -17.47 11.18 1.58
C SER A 138 -18.92 11.27 2.06
N HIS A 139 -19.80 10.43 1.50
CA HIS A 139 -21.21 10.35 1.91
C HIS A 139 -21.34 9.77 3.33
N TRP A 140 -20.58 8.73 3.65
CA TRP A 140 -20.56 8.16 4.99
C TRP A 140 -20.08 9.17 6.05
N LEU A 141 -19.00 9.91 5.79
CA LEU A 141 -18.47 10.92 6.70
C LEU A 141 -19.43 12.10 6.92
N THR A 142 -20.28 12.41 5.94
CA THR A 142 -21.28 13.49 6.02
C THR A 142 -22.67 13.02 6.47
N GLY A 143 -22.81 11.74 6.83
CA GLY A 143 -24.07 11.18 7.33
C GLY A 143 -25.18 11.08 6.30
N GLN A 144 -24.83 11.01 5.00
CA GLN A 144 -25.84 10.85 3.94
C GLN A 144 -26.49 9.46 4.01
N LYS A 145 -27.76 9.40 3.57
CA LYS A 145 -28.48 8.14 3.42
C LYS A 145 -27.97 7.36 2.21
N ASN A 146 -28.16 6.03 2.20
CA ASN A 146 -27.78 5.12 1.13
C ASN A 146 -26.26 4.91 0.94
N VAL A 147 -25.50 4.94 2.02
CA VAL A 147 -24.12 4.43 2.01
C VAL A 147 -24.11 2.94 2.30
N PRO A 148 -23.16 2.17 1.73
CA PRO A 148 -22.99 0.76 2.06
C PRO A 148 -22.70 0.56 3.55
N ASP A 149 -23.06 -0.60 4.08
CA ASP A 149 -22.61 -1.00 5.42
C ASP A 149 -21.10 -1.22 5.43
N LEU A 150 -20.40 -0.42 6.23
CA LEU A 150 -18.95 -0.48 6.41
C LEU A 150 -18.54 -1.18 7.70
N SER A 151 -19.48 -1.76 8.45
CA SER A 151 -19.22 -2.39 9.77
C SER A 151 -18.16 -3.49 9.70
N GLN A 152 -18.13 -4.25 8.61
CA GLN A 152 -17.11 -5.28 8.36
C GLN A 152 -15.67 -4.73 8.27
N PHE A 153 -15.51 -3.42 8.07
CA PHE A 153 -14.21 -2.75 8.03
C PHE A 153 -13.88 -2.02 9.34
N SER A 154 -14.71 -2.15 10.37
CA SER A 154 -14.44 -1.59 11.69
C SER A 154 -13.23 -2.29 12.34
N GLU A 155 -12.49 -1.56 13.20
CA GLU A 155 -11.45 -2.15 14.06
C GLU A 155 -12.00 -3.26 14.98
N ASN A 156 -13.31 -3.23 15.28
CA ASN A 156 -13.95 -4.22 16.13
C ASN A 156 -13.85 -5.66 15.61
N ARG A 157 -13.60 -5.86 14.29
CA ARG A 157 -13.39 -7.18 13.71
C ARG A 157 -12.14 -7.90 14.23
N PHE A 158 -11.27 -7.20 14.93
CA PHE A 158 -10.06 -7.75 15.54
C PHE A 158 -10.24 -8.12 17.02
N TYR A 159 -11.42 -7.86 17.57
CA TYR A 159 -11.83 -8.32 18.89
C TYR A 159 -12.80 -9.51 18.71
N GLY A 160 -12.29 -10.70 18.80
CA GLY A 160 -13.06 -11.93 18.87
C GLY A 160 -13.11 -12.45 20.28
#